data_c6a19d33b762a9c123eb0058ec83ca70
#
_entry.id   c6a19d33b762a9c123eb0058ec83ca70
#
_cell.length_a   1.000
_cell.length_b   1.000
_cell.length_c   1.000
_cell.angle_alpha   90.00
_cell.angle_beta   90.00
_cell.angle_gamma   90.00
#
_symmetry.space_group_name_H-M   'P 1'
#
loop_
_entity.id
_entity.type
_entity.pdbx_description
1 polymer ?
#
loop_
_entity_poly.entity_id
_entity_poly.type
_entity_poly.pdbx_seq_one_letter_code
_entity_poly.pdbx_strand_id
1 'polypeptide(L)'
;MRHVTIKADTAFTKGRIDDRIYGSFVEHMGRVVYTGIYEPLHKTADENGFRGDVLQKVRQMGVTAVRYPGGNFVSNYDWRDGIGPVEKRPRKRDLAWKSIETNEVGLDEFMK
;
A
#
# COMPACT_ATOMS: atom_id res chain seq x y z
N MET A 1 10.39 43.06 7.78
CA MET A 1 10.85 41.77 7.24
C MET A 1 11.48 40.99 8.40
N ARG A 2 11.05 39.76 8.66
CA ARG A 2 11.65 38.93 9.74
C ARG A 2 12.77 38.08 9.13
N HIS A 3 13.97 38.17 9.67
CA HIS A 3 15.09 37.33 9.25
C HIS A 3 15.16 36.06 10.15
N VAL A 4 15.32 34.90 9.55
CA VAL A 4 15.52 33.63 10.23
C VAL A 4 16.86 33.05 9.79
N THR A 5 17.67 32.63 10.74
CA THR A 5 18.94 31.94 10.49
C THR A 5 18.77 30.46 10.83
N ILE A 6 19.04 29.59 9.87
CA ILE A 6 19.07 28.14 10.08
C ILE A 6 20.53 27.70 10.12
N LYS A 7 20.90 26.97 11.18
CA LYS A 7 22.23 26.34 11.31
C LYS A 7 22.05 24.83 11.28
N ALA A 8 22.75 24.17 10.37
CA ALA A 8 22.81 22.71 10.28
C ALA A 8 24.26 22.27 10.43
N ASP A 9 24.53 21.42 11.40
CA ASP A 9 25.85 20.90 11.71
C ASP A 9 25.71 19.51 12.33
N THR A 10 26.67 18.61 12.08
CA THR A 10 26.71 17.27 12.66
C THR A 10 26.79 17.29 14.17
N ALA A 11 27.36 18.34 14.77
CA ALA A 11 27.40 18.55 16.23
C ALA A 11 26.00 18.80 16.83
N PHE A 12 25.00 19.16 16.02
CA PHE A 12 23.63 19.42 16.45
C PHE A 12 22.68 18.23 16.22
N THR A 13 23.22 17.03 16.01
CA THR A 13 22.41 15.82 15.84
C THR A 13 21.46 15.62 17.00
N LYS A 14 20.16 15.49 16.73
CA LYS A 14 19.10 15.26 17.73
C LYS A 14 18.71 13.80 17.89
N GLY A 15 18.97 12.98 16.87
CA GLY A 15 18.67 11.56 16.89
C GLY A 15 18.78 10.93 15.50
N ARG A 16 18.67 9.61 15.46
CA ARG A 16 18.57 8.84 14.22
C ARG A 16 17.14 8.95 13.67
N ILE A 17 17.01 9.14 12.37
CA ILE A 17 15.74 9.01 11.67
C ILE A 17 15.37 7.53 11.60
N ASP A 18 14.17 7.17 12.07
CA ASP A 18 13.65 5.82 11.95
C ASP A 18 13.26 5.55 10.49
N ASP A 19 13.66 4.38 9.99
CA ASP A 19 13.44 4.02 8.58
C ASP A 19 11.95 3.96 8.21
N ARG A 20 11.06 3.74 9.18
CA ARG A 20 9.60 3.75 8.96
C ARG A 20 9.05 5.09 8.46
N ILE A 21 9.79 6.20 8.62
CA ILE A 21 9.38 7.50 8.05
C ILE A 21 9.35 7.47 6.50
N TYR A 22 10.09 6.54 5.88
CA TYR A 22 10.12 6.34 4.43
C TYR A 22 9.08 5.31 3.97
N GLY A 23 8.13 4.97 4.83
CA GLY A 23 7.01 4.10 4.50
C GLY A 23 6.06 4.73 3.49
N SER A 24 5.21 3.90 2.92
CA SER A 24 4.18 4.28 1.97
C SER A 24 2.80 3.89 2.46
N PHE A 25 1.79 4.41 1.80
CA PHE A 25 0.40 4.19 2.10
C PHE A 25 -0.34 3.69 0.86
N VAL A 26 -1.13 2.64 1.03
CA VAL A 26 -1.94 2.04 -0.04
C VAL A 26 -3.38 1.97 0.40
N GLU A 27 -4.31 2.37 -0.48
CA GLU A 27 -5.75 2.26 -0.26
C GLU A 27 -6.41 1.52 -1.42
N HIS A 28 -7.40 0.68 -1.12
CA HIS A 28 -8.30 0.07 -2.11
C HIS A 28 -9.24 1.12 -2.70
N MET A 29 -8.69 1.97 -3.55
CA MET A 29 -9.37 3.10 -4.15
C MET A 29 -9.04 3.15 -5.64
N GLY A 30 -10.06 3.27 -6.49
CA GLY A 30 -9.86 3.35 -7.94
C GLY A 30 -9.01 2.19 -8.47
N ARG A 31 -7.91 2.53 -9.15
CA ARG A 31 -6.98 1.57 -9.73
C ARG A 31 -5.64 1.47 -8.98
N VAL A 32 -5.64 1.74 -7.68
CA VAL A 32 -4.40 1.67 -6.90
C VAL A 32 -3.99 0.22 -6.70
N VAL A 33 -4.90 -0.62 -6.22
CA VAL A 33 -4.63 -2.05 -5.99
C VAL A 33 -4.96 -2.84 -7.26
N TYR A 34 -6.24 -2.99 -7.59
CA TYR A 34 -6.66 -3.74 -8.77
C TYR A 34 -6.33 -2.98 -10.05
N THR A 35 -5.68 -3.65 -11.00
CA THR A 35 -5.11 -3.07 -12.24
C THR A 35 -4.03 -1.99 -12.03
N GLY A 36 -3.61 -1.83 -10.78
CA GLY A 36 -2.48 -1.00 -10.38
C GLY A 36 -1.33 -1.86 -9.87
N ILE A 37 -1.31 -2.14 -8.57
CA ILE A 37 -0.29 -3.03 -7.96
C ILE A 37 -0.53 -4.49 -8.35
N TYR A 38 -1.79 -4.91 -8.37
CA TYR A 38 -2.22 -6.28 -8.64
C TYR A 38 -2.98 -6.35 -9.97
N GLU A 39 -2.46 -7.13 -10.90
CA GLU A 39 -3.02 -7.39 -12.22
C GLU A 39 -2.46 -8.70 -12.76
N PRO A 40 -3.05 -9.87 -12.42
CA PRO A 40 -2.49 -11.19 -12.74
C PRO A 40 -2.24 -11.46 -14.22
N LEU A 41 -2.98 -10.79 -15.12
CA LEU A 41 -2.81 -10.94 -16.56
C LEU A 41 -1.84 -9.92 -17.17
N HIS A 42 -1.21 -9.07 -16.36
CA HIS A 42 -0.23 -8.10 -16.86
C HIS A 42 1.05 -8.83 -17.28
N LYS A 43 1.70 -8.36 -18.36
CA LYS A 43 2.93 -8.98 -18.91
C LYS A 43 4.11 -9.04 -17.92
N THR A 44 4.09 -8.23 -16.88
CA THR A 44 5.12 -8.21 -15.81
C THR A 44 4.60 -8.79 -14.50
N ALA A 45 3.40 -9.41 -14.49
CA ALA A 45 2.89 -10.02 -13.28
C ALA A 45 3.79 -11.16 -12.80
N ASP A 46 4.01 -11.20 -11.49
CA ASP A 46 4.69 -12.32 -10.86
C ASP A 46 3.71 -13.50 -10.61
N GLU A 47 4.19 -14.54 -9.97
CA GLU A 47 3.41 -15.75 -9.64
C GLU A 47 2.24 -15.47 -8.67
N ASN A 48 2.29 -14.37 -7.94
CA ASN A 48 1.25 -13.93 -7.00
C ASN A 48 0.27 -12.93 -7.64
N GLY A 49 0.49 -12.54 -8.89
CA GLY A 49 -0.34 -11.58 -9.62
C GLY A 49 0.03 -10.11 -9.40
N PHE A 50 1.13 -9.82 -8.71
CA PHE A 50 1.62 -8.45 -8.54
C PHE A 50 2.42 -7.98 -9.74
N ARG A 51 2.24 -6.74 -10.13
CA ARG A 51 2.94 -6.13 -11.26
C ARG A 51 4.40 -5.88 -10.94
N GLY A 52 5.29 -6.58 -11.61
CA GLY A 52 6.75 -6.46 -11.43
C GLY A 52 7.30 -5.08 -11.78
N ASP A 53 6.74 -4.39 -12.77
CA ASP A 53 7.11 -3.02 -13.12
C ASP A 53 6.78 -2.03 -11.99
N VAL A 54 5.65 -2.20 -11.30
CA VAL A 54 5.26 -1.39 -10.14
C VAL A 54 6.16 -1.73 -8.94
N LEU A 55 6.35 -3.01 -8.63
CA LEU A 55 7.24 -3.46 -7.54
C LEU A 55 8.66 -2.92 -7.71
N GLN A 56 9.18 -2.90 -8.94
CA GLN A 56 10.48 -2.31 -9.23
C GLN A 56 10.53 -0.82 -8.84
N LYS A 57 9.49 -0.05 -9.14
CA LYS A 57 9.43 1.37 -8.79
C LYS A 57 9.33 1.57 -7.28
N VAL A 58 8.52 0.78 -6.59
CA VAL A 58 8.41 0.82 -5.12
C VAL A 58 9.77 0.55 -4.46
N ARG A 59 10.52 -0.45 -4.97
CA ARG A 59 11.89 -0.73 -4.51
C ARG A 59 12.86 0.43 -4.78
N GLN A 60 12.78 1.04 -5.97
CA GLN A 60 13.62 2.21 -6.30
C GLN A 60 13.32 3.43 -5.43
N MET A 61 12.09 3.59 -4.97
CA MET A 61 11.69 4.62 -4.02
C MET A 61 12.22 4.38 -2.60
N GLY A 62 12.73 3.18 -2.31
CA GLY A 62 13.23 2.82 -0.99
C GLY A 62 12.14 2.72 0.07
N VAL A 63 10.93 2.31 -0.30
CA VAL A 63 9.82 2.13 0.65
C VAL A 63 10.17 1.06 1.66
N THR A 64 10.10 1.40 2.94
CA THR A 64 10.52 0.56 4.07
C THR A 64 9.36 -0.11 4.80
N ALA A 65 8.16 0.41 4.62
CA ALA A 65 6.94 -0.14 5.19
C ALA A 65 5.73 0.28 4.34
N VAL A 66 4.68 -0.52 4.33
CA VAL A 66 3.43 -0.18 3.64
C VAL A 66 2.28 -0.25 4.63
N ARG A 67 1.55 0.85 4.78
CA ARG A 67 0.30 0.88 5.53
C ARG A 67 -0.85 0.45 4.61
N TYR A 68 -1.56 -0.59 5.00
CA TYR A 68 -2.65 -1.27 4.31
C TYR A 68 -3.84 -1.44 5.29
N PRO A 69 -5.09 -1.54 4.89
CA PRO A 69 -5.66 -1.47 3.54
C PRO A 69 -6.08 -0.07 3.08
N GLY A 70 -5.78 0.97 3.83
CA GLY A 70 -5.99 2.32 3.38
C GLY A 70 -6.71 3.27 4.32
N GLY A 71 -7.27 4.32 3.73
CA GLY A 71 -7.96 5.44 4.36
C GLY A 71 -9.45 5.18 4.57
N ASN A 72 -10.32 5.80 3.76
CA ASN A 72 -11.78 5.67 3.90
C ASN A 72 -12.29 4.23 3.68
N PHE A 73 -11.62 3.45 2.85
CA PHE A 73 -11.93 2.04 2.62
C PHE A 73 -11.99 1.24 3.93
N VAL A 74 -11.05 1.47 4.86
CA VAL A 74 -10.95 0.72 6.11
C VAL A 74 -12.18 0.88 7.02
N SER A 75 -12.94 1.96 6.88
CA SER A 75 -14.08 2.25 7.77
C SER A 75 -15.19 1.21 7.71
N ASN A 76 -15.28 0.43 6.62
CA ASN A 76 -16.30 -0.60 6.43
C ASN A 76 -15.69 -1.94 5.95
N TYR A 77 -14.39 -2.11 6.09
CA TYR A 77 -13.69 -3.29 5.65
C TYR A 77 -13.41 -4.26 6.82
N ASP A 78 -13.82 -5.51 6.65
CA ASP A 78 -13.42 -6.59 7.55
C ASP A 78 -12.24 -7.34 6.95
N TRP A 79 -11.07 -7.22 7.55
CA TRP A 79 -9.84 -7.85 7.07
C TRP A 79 -9.94 -9.38 6.96
N ARG A 80 -10.85 -10.00 7.73
CA ARG A 80 -11.10 -11.45 7.69
C ARG A 80 -11.72 -11.90 6.36
N ASP A 81 -12.35 -11.00 5.63
CA ASP A 81 -12.86 -11.28 4.29
C ASP A 81 -11.71 -11.46 3.26
N GLY A 82 -10.53 -10.92 3.55
CA GLY A 82 -9.35 -10.95 2.67
C GLY A 82 -8.30 -12.00 3.05
N ILE A 83 -8.66 -13.03 3.83
CA ILE A 83 -7.74 -14.11 4.20
C ILE A 83 -8.25 -15.48 3.75
N GLY A 84 -7.35 -16.48 3.68
CA GLY A 84 -7.64 -17.82 3.21
C GLY A 84 -7.86 -17.92 1.70
N PRO A 85 -8.43 -19.04 1.21
CA PRO A 85 -8.58 -19.31 -0.21
C PRO A 85 -9.39 -18.23 -0.94
N VAL A 86 -8.84 -17.64 -1.99
CA VAL A 86 -9.43 -16.50 -2.72
C VAL A 86 -10.83 -16.82 -3.24
N GLU A 87 -11.05 -18.04 -3.71
CA GLU A 87 -12.35 -18.50 -4.25
C GLU A 87 -13.47 -18.59 -3.21
N LYS A 88 -13.12 -18.55 -1.93
CA LYS A 88 -14.09 -18.58 -0.80
C LYS A 88 -14.36 -17.20 -0.21
N ARG A 89 -13.60 -16.18 -0.65
CA ARG A 89 -13.74 -14.83 -0.12
C ARG A 89 -15.00 -14.15 -0.64
N PRO A 90 -15.73 -13.40 0.20
CA PRO A 90 -16.95 -12.74 -0.22
C PRO A 90 -16.66 -11.55 -1.13
N ARG A 91 -17.55 -11.31 -2.09
CA ARG A 91 -17.58 -10.05 -2.86
C ARG A 91 -18.53 -9.10 -2.15
N LYS A 92 -18.06 -7.94 -1.76
CA LYS A 92 -18.84 -6.95 -1.00
C LYS A 92 -18.81 -5.58 -1.69
N ARG A 93 -19.88 -4.81 -1.49
CA ARG A 93 -19.89 -3.42 -1.92
C ARG A 93 -19.06 -2.59 -0.94
N ASP A 94 -18.03 -1.94 -1.44
CA ASP A 94 -17.34 -0.90 -0.70
C ASP A 94 -18.19 0.38 -0.65
N LEU A 95 -18.44 0.89 0.54
CA LEU A 95 -19.29 2.05 0.76
C LEU A 95 -18.54 3.37 0.59
N ALA A 96 -17.22 3.37 0.76
CA ALA A 96 -16.41 4.58 0.62
C ALA A 96 -16.29 4.99 -0.85
N TRP A 97 -15.94 4.05 -1.72
CA TRP A 97 -15.66 4.32 -3.13
C TRP A 97 -16.74 3.79 -4.08
N LYS A 98 -17.80 3.18 -3.52
CA LYS A 98 -18.96 2.63 -4.25
C LYS A 98 -18.58 1.60 -5.31
N SER A 99 -17.46 0.93 -5.13
CA SER A 99 -16.97 -0.17 -5.96
C SER A 99 -17.38 -1.53 -5.41
N ILE A 100 -17.11 -2.58 -6.15
CA ILE A 100 -17.19 -3.95 -5.64
C ILE A 100 -15.79 -4.38 -5.23
N GLU A 101 -15.63 -4.67 -3.92
CA GLU A 101 -14.43 -5.30 -3.42
C GLU A 101 -14.52 -6.81 -3.66
N THR A 102 -13.53 -7.34 -4.37
CA THR A 102 -13.47 -8.75 -4.73
C THR A 102 -12.73 -9.59 -3.69
N ASN A 103 -11.97 -8.93 -2.81
CA ASN A 103 -11.10 -9.55 -1.83
C ASN A 103 -10.01 -10.48 -2.45
N GLU A 104 -9.68 -10.29 -3.73
CA GLU A 104 -8.59 -11.02 -4.37
C GLU A 104 -7.22 -10.65 -3.78
N VAL A 105 -7.09 -9.42 -3.30
CA VAL A 105 -5.91 -8.93 -2.58
C VAL A 105 -6.32 -8.59 -1.16
N GLY A 106 -5.85 -9.35 -0.22
CA GLY A 106 -6.06 -9.14 1.21
C GLY A 106 -4.75 -9.20 1.98
N LEU A 107 -4.84 -9.50 3.26
CA LEU A 107 -3.66 -9.56 4.13
C LEU A 107 -2.66 -10.62 3.67
N ASP A 108 -3.13 -11.79 3.24
CA ASP A 108 -2.27 -12.89 2.80
C ASP A 108 -1.41 -12.50 1.60
N GLU A 109 -1.95 -11.73 0.67
CA GLU A 109 -1.23 -11.24 -0.52
C GLU A 109 -0.27 -10.10 -0.19
N PHE A 110 -0.68 -9.17 0.69
CA PHE A 110 0.19 -8.06 1.09
C PHE A 110 1.39 -8.48 1.95
N MET A 111 1.34 -9.66 2.58
CA MET A 111 2.44 -10.18 3.41
C MET A 111 3.48 -11.00 2.62
N LYS A 112 3.27 -11.21 1.33
CA LYS A 112 4.22 -11.89 0.42
C LYS A 112 5.28 -10.92 -0.11
#